data_e388a8ca9e2d77d98f7d051f4261568f
#
_entry.id   e388a8ca9e2d77d98f7d051f4261568f
#
_cell.length_a   1.000
_cell.length_b   1.000
_cell.length_c   1.000
_cell.angle_alpha   90.00
_cell.angle_beta   90.00
_cell.angle_gamma   90.00
#
_symmetry.space_group_name_H-M   'P 1'
#
loop_
_entity.id
_entity.type
_entity.pdbx_description
1 polymer ?
#
loop_
_entity_poly.entity_id
_entity_poly.type
_entity_poly.pdbx_seq_one_letter_code
_entity_poly.pdbx_strand_id
1 'polypeptide(L)' 'LRVITMMRVKVFLTLDIDPDEYPVPADERVGEEIEESIREYFYDVDGANIKNIRTIQELS' A
#
# COMPACT_ATOMS: atom_id res chain seq x y z
N LEU A 1 -23.88 -15.16 -23.69
CA LEU A 1 -22.65 -15.62 -23.03
C LEU A 1 -21.74 -14.45 -22.75
N ARG A 2 -21.38 -14.27 -21.51
CA ARG A 2 -20.50 -13.17 -21.10
C ARG A 2 -19.14 -13.73 -20.72
N VAL A 3 -18.11 -13.19 -21.32
CA VAL A 3 -16.74 -13.47 -20.88
C VAL A 3 -16.39 -12.44 -19.80
N ILE A 4 -16.08 -12.96 -18.62
CA ILE A 4 -15.70 -12.09 -17.52
C ILE A 4 -14.19 -11.96 -17.51
N THR A 5 -13.71 -10.74 -17.73
CA THR A 5 -12.31 -10.43 -17.71
C THR A 5 -11.99 -9.72 -16.41
N MET A 6 -10.92 -10.10 -15.77
CA MET A 6 -10.49 -9.42 -14.57
C MET A 6 -10.08 -7.99 -14.91
N MET A 7 -10.56 -7.06 -14.12
CA MET A 7 -10.19 -5.66 -14.26
C MET A 7 -8.96 -5.40 -13.42
N ARG A 8 -7.97 -4.75 -14.00
CA ARG A 8 -6.76 -4.37 -13.28
C ARG A 8 -6.76 -2.88 -13.03
N VAL A 9 -6.61 -2.51 -11.78
CA VAL A 9 -6.52 -1.11 -11.40
C VAL A 9 -5.14 -0.88 -10.82
N LYS A 10 -4.44 0.11 -11.35
CA LYS A 10 -3.13 0.52 -10.84
C LYS A 10 -3.30 1.82 -10.07
N VAL A 11 -2.78 1.85 -8.88
CA VAL A 11 -2.89 3.01 -8.00
C VAL A 11 -1.51 3.53 -7.69
N PHE A 12 -1.32 4.83 -7.88
CA PHE A 12 -0.08 5.52 -7.52
C PHE A 12 -0.40 6.46 -6.37
N LEU A 13 0.30 6.30 -5.27
CA LEU A 13 0.02 7.04 -4.05
C LEU A 13 1.32 7.59 -3.48
N THR A 14 1.30 8.87 -3.14
CA THR A 14 2.42 9.51 -2.47
C THR A 14 1.94 10.00 -1.11
N LEU A 15 2.65 9.64 -0.08
CA LEU A 15 2.33 10.02 1.29
C LEU A 15 3.47 10.83 1.87
N ASP A 16 3.10 11.91 2.54
CA ASP A 16 4.04 12.66 3.36
C ASP A 16 3.88 12.20 4.80
N ILE A 17 4.95 11.71 5.38
CA ILE A 17 4.95 11.18 6.73
C ILE A 17 5.61 12.20 7.66
N ASP A 18 4.86 12.63 8.67
CA ASP A 18 5.40 13.51 9.71
C ASP A 18 5.95 12.65 10.84
N PRO A 19 7.27 12.61 11.03
CA PRO A 19 7.88 11.75 12.05
C PRO A 19 7.51 12.15 13.48
N ASP A 20 7.00 13.37 13.68
CA ASP A 20 6.56 13.81 15.00
C ASP A 20 5.22 13.20 15.38
N GLU A 21 4.41 12.87 14.40
CA GLU A 21 3.08 12.29 14.63
C GLU A 21 3.03 10.79 14.34
N TYR A 22 3.76 10.34 13.35
CA TYR A 22 3.80 8.94 12.99
C TYR A 22 4.94 8.24 13.73
N PRO A 23 4.63 7.19 14.50
CA PRO A 23 5.69 6.50 15.24
C PRO A 23 6.61 5.71 14.31
N VAL A 24 7.73 6.32 13.95
CA VAL A 24 8.72 5.70 13.09
C VAL A 24 9.34 4.50 13.81
N PRO A 25 9.34 3.31 13.21
CA PRO A 25 9.95 2.14 13.85
C PRO A 25 11.47 2.30 13.99
N ALA A 26 12.05 1.56 14.94
CA ALA A 26 13.47 1.67 15.26
C ALA A 26 14.38 1.36 14.07
N ASP A 27 13.93 0.52 13.15
CA ASP A 27 14.68 0.16 11.95
C ASP A 27 14.42 1.12 10.78
N GLU A 28 13.60 2.13 11.00
CA GLU A 28 13.27 3.17 10.02
C GLU A 28 12.60 2.64 8.74
N ARG A 29 11.99 1.46 8.80
CA ARG A 29 11.34 0.85 7.64
C ARG A 29 9.88 1.27 7.52
N VAL A 30 9.67 2.55 7.34
CA VAL A 30 8.31 3.10 7.23
C VAL A 30 7.60 2.59 5.98
N GLY A 31 8.33 2.49 4.86
CA GLY A 31 7.74 1.99 3.62
C GLY A 31 7.16 0.59 3.75
N GLU A 32 7.87 -0.30 4.44
CA GLU A 32 7.38 -1.66 4.64
C GLU A 32 6.14 -1.69 5.54
N GLU A 33 6.10 -0.83 6.55
CA GLU A 33 4.93 -0.71 7.41
C GLU A 33 3.71 -0.21 6.63
N ILE A 34 3.91 0.76 5.76
CA ILE A 34 2.83 1.29 4.93
C ILE A 34 2.32 0.21 3.97
N GLU A 35 3.22 -0.57 3.37
CA GLU A 35 2.81 -1.69 2.51
C GLU A 35 1.92 -2.66 3.27
N GLU A 36 2.30 -3.00 4.48
CA GLU A 36 1.53 -3.93 5.29
C GLU A 36 0.15 -3.36 5.63
N SER A 37 0.08 -2.08 5.96
CA SER A 37 -1.19 -1.42 6.25
C SER A 37 -2.12 -1.43 5.03
N ILE A 38 -1.57 -1.21 3.85
CA ILE A 38 -2.34 -1.24 2.62
C ILE A 38 -2.86 -2.65 2.36
N ARG A 39 -2.03 -3.67 2.58
CA ARG A 39 -2.45 -5.06 2.43
C ARG A 39 -3.59 -5.40 3.36
N GLU A 40 -3.51 -4.96 4.60
CA GLU A 40 -4.56 -5.19 5.58
C GLU A 40 -5.86 -4.51 5.19
N TYR A 41 -5.78 -3.29 4.71
CA TYR A 41 -6.95 -2.55 4.25
C TYR A 41 -7.68 -3.31 3.14
N PHE A 42 -6.94 -3.76 2.14
CA PHE A 42 -7.55 -4.44 0.99
C PHE A 42 -7.92 -5.89 1.28
N TYR A 43 -7.45 -6.45 2.36
CA TYR A 43 -7.84 -7.78 2.77
C TYR A 43 -9.35 -7.90 2.98
N ASP A 44 -9.97 -6.83 3.47
CA ASP A 44 -11.40 -6.79 3.73
C ASP A 44 -12.24 -6.35 2.53
N VAL A 45 -11.60 -6.04 1.39
CA VAL A 45 -12.32 -5.64 0.18
C VAL A 45 -12.56 -6.87 -0.68
N ASP A 46 -13.83 -7.30 -0.75
CA ASP A 46 -14.19 -8.49 -1.50
C ASP A 46 -13.88 -8.32 -3.00
N GLY A 47 -13.28 -9.33 -3.56
CA GLY A 47 -12.98 -9.35 -4.99
C GLY A 47 -11.74 -8.57 -5.38
N ALA A 48 -11.05 -7.94 -4.44
CA ALA A 48 -9.83 -7.20 -4.71
C ALA A 48 -8.63 -7.95 -4.16
N ASN A 49 -7.66 -8.20 -5.01
CA ASN A 49 -6.42 -8.85 -4.60
C ASN A 49 -5.24 -8.00 -5.01
N ILE A 50 -4.35 -7.74 -4.09
CA ILE A 50 -3.13 -6.99 -4.39
C ILE A 50 -2.18 -7.90 -5.15
N LYS A 51 -1.89 -7.54 -6.38
CA LYS A 51 -0.97 -8.29 -7.21
C LYS A 51 0.47 -7.86 -6.96
N ASN A 52 0.68 -6.57 -6.90
CA ASN A 52 1.98 -5.97 -6.63
C ASN A 52 1.82 -4.81 -5.69
N ILE A 53 2.77 -4.69 -4.78
CA ILE A 53 2.87 -3.49 -3.97
C ILE A 53 4.35 -3.18 -3.78
N ARG A 54 4.71 -1.94 -3.99
CA ARG A 54 6.07 -1.50 -3.81
C ARG A 54 6.07 -0.08 -3.28
N THR A 55 6.91 0.17 -2.28
CA THR A 55 7.10 1.50 -1.75
C THR A 55 8.51 1.97 -2.03
N ILE A 56 8.65 3.27 -2.20
CA ILE A 56 9.94 3.93 -2.30
C ILE A 56 9.96 4.96 -1.20
N GLN A 57 10.93 4.84 -0.31
CA GLN A 57 11.06 5.75 0.81
C GLN A 57 12.12 6.78 0.47
N GLU A 58 11.70 8.03 0.47
CA GLU A 58 12.58 9.14 0.14
C GLU A 58 12.69 10.09 1.33
N LEU A 59 13.87 10.58 1.57
CA LEU A 59 14.09 11.65 2.55
C LEU A 59 14.11 12.98 1.82
N SER A 60 13.34 13.91 2.31
CA SER A 60 13.30 15.25 1.73
C SER A 60 14.11 16.25 2.55
#